data_d95f40246c9606b2ba00cc71eb265325
#
_entry.id   d95f40246c9606b2ba00cc71eb265325
#
_cell.length_a   1.000
_cell.length_b   1.000
_cell.length_c   1.000
_cell.angle_alpha   90.00
_cell.angle_beta   90.00
_cell.angle_gamma   90.00
#
_symmetry.space_group_name_H-M   'P 1'
#
loop_
_entity.id
_entity.type
_entity.pdbx_description
1 polymer ?
#
loop_
_entity_poly.entity_id
_entity_poly.type
_entity_poly.pdbx_seq_one_letter_code
_entity_poly.pdbx_strand_id
1 'polypeptide(L)'
;LSAVMDDMLSLPDDHPLAGLVDEEQIAVSGHSFGAVTTLAISGAGFEVDELVEGCDNGTIDPDFCDMVENPEYVQVFRDGFLDERIDVAMPQAPGGYVAFKDGLADIEIPTLLFTGGMDATLPNEEEGDPIWAAMEGTQHMRVDIPRAGHFTFSNMCYWFASVDQIKNDGCSEEFIEPAL
;
A
#
# COMPACT_ATOMS: atom_id res chain seq x y z
N LEU A 1 5.97 -8.30 7.13
CA LEU A 1 7.00 -8.34 6.07
C LEU A 1 8.40 -8.45 6.67
N SER A 2 8.77 -7.63 7.68
CA SER A 2 10.12 -7.67 8.29
C SER A 2 10.53 -9.08 8.74
N ALA A 3 9.64 -9.83 9.38
CA ALA A 3 9.93 -11.21 9.77
C ALA A 3 10.20 -12.14 8.57
N VAL A 4 9.55 -11.91 7.41
CA VAL A 4 9.84 -12.67 6.18
C VAL A 4 11.24 -12.32 5.65
N MET A 5 11.63 -11.05 5.72
CA MET A 5 12.99 -10.63 5.36
C MET A 5 14.03 -11.24 6.32
N ASP A 6 13.75 -11.22 7.62
CA ASP A 6 14.64 -11.87 8.61
C ASP A 6 14.87 -13.35 8.29
N ASP A 7 13.80 -14.08 7.96
CA ASP A 7 13.87 -15.48 7.58
C ASP A 7 14.66 -15.67 6.27
N MET A 8 14.41 -14.85 5.26
CA MET A 8 15.07 -14.97 3.95
C MET A 8 16.57 -14.63 4.02
N LEU A 9 16.95 -13.64 4.82
CA LEU A 9 18.35 -13.22 4.99
C LEU A 9 19.14 -14.14 5.91
N SER A 10 18.46 -14.95 6.74
CA SER A 10 19.07 -15.90 7.68
C SER A 10 18.97 -17.37 7.25
N LEU A 11 18.69 -17.65 5.97
CA LEU A 11 18.60 -19.01 5.46
C LEU A 11 19.92 -19.78 5.65
N PRO A 12 19.86 -21.06 6.07
CA PRO A 12 21.06 -21.90 6.19
C PRO A 12 21.79 -22.05 4.85
N ASP A 13 23.12 -22.15 4.87
CA ASP A 13 23.97 -22.22 3.66
C ASP A 13 23.58 -23.36 2.68
N ASP A 14 22.95 -24.42 3.17
CA ASP A 14 22.48 -25.55 2.37
C ASP A 14 21.06 -25.34 1.80
N HIS A 15 20.41 -24.24 2.11
CA HIS A 15 19.08 -23.92 1.58
C HIS A 15 19.17 -23.46 0.11
N PRO A 16 18.28 -23.93 -0.82
CA PRO A 16 18.34 -23.59 -2.25
C PRO A 16 18.27 -22.09 -2.59
N LEU A 17 17.74 -21.28 -1.69
CA LEU A 17 17.60 -19.84 -1.85
C LEU A 17 18.63 -19.04 -1.04
N ALA A 18 19.52 -19.70 -0.29
CA ALA A 18 20.56 -19.01 0.48
C ALA A 18 21.47 -18.18 -0.44
N GLY A 19 21.73 -16.94 -0.06
CA GLY A 19 22.59 -16.03 -0.80
C GLY A 19 22.05 -15.54 -2.15
N LEU A 20 20.75 -15.76 -2.46
CA LEU A 20 20.13 -15.24 -3.67
C LEU A 20 19.53 -13.84 -3.47
N VAL A 21 19.31 -13.43 -2.23
CA VAL A 21 18.79 -12.09 -1.91
C VAL A 21 19.97 -11.13 -1.80
N ASP A 22 19.88 -10.02 -2.50
CA ASP A 22 20.80 -8.90 -2.34
C ASP A 22 20.29 -7.99 -1.22
N GLU A 23 20.97 -7.98 -0.11
CA GLU A 23 20.60 -7.23 1.10
C GLU A 23 20.69 -5.70 0.91
N GLU A 24 21.38 -5.25 -0.13
CA GLU A 24 21.55 -3.84 -0.47
C GLU A 24 20.58 -3.37 -1.59
N GLN A 25 19.64 -4.23 -2.01
CA GLN A 25 18.69 -3.90 -3.07
C GLN A 25 17.34 -4.58 -2.81
N ILE A 26 16.61 -4.09 -1.81
CA ILE A 26 15.32 -4.63 -1.42
C ILE A 26 14.20 -3.68 -1.84
N ALA A 27 13.28 -4.18 -2.65
CA ALA A 27 12.08 -3.46 -3.05
C ALA A 27 10.84 -4.07 -2.41
N VAL A 28 9.88 -3.21 -2.03
CA VAL A 28 8.56 -3.63 -1.57
C VAL A 28 7.50 -3.18 -2.55
N SER A 29 6.54 -4.06 -2.83
CA SER A 29 5.40 -3.75 -3.68
C SER A 29 4.14 -4.41 -3.12
N GLY A 30 3.01 -3.76 -3.32
CA GLY A 30 1.71 -4.30 -2.92
C GLY A 30 0.57 -3.60 -3.63
N HIS A 31 -0.54 -4.31 -3.76
CA HIS A 31 -1.77 -3.83 -4.37
C HIS A 31 -2.86 -3.66 -3.31
N SER A 32 -3.66 -2.61 -3.41
CA SER A 32 -4.80 -2.37 -2.53
C SER A 32 -4.35 -2.28 -1.06
N PHE A 33 -4.87 -3.11 -0.15
CA PHE A 33 -4.39 -3.20 1.23
C PHE A 33 -2.90 -3.56 1.35
N GLY A 34 -2.37 -4.31 0.37
CA GLY A 34 -0.92 -4.54 0.27
C GLY A 34 -0.13 -3.26 -0.04
N ALA A 35 -0.74 -2.29 -0.73
CA ALA A 35 -0.13 -0.98 -0.95
C ALA A 35 -0.12 -0.13 0.34
N VAL A 36 -1.16 -0.24 1.20
CA VAL A 36 -1.14 0.35 2.56
C VAL A 36 0.04 -0.20 3.35
N THR A 37 0.23 -1.53 3.32
CA THR A 37 1.38 -2.18 3.95
C THR A 37 2.71 -1.70 3.36
N THR A 38 2.76 -1.50 2.03
CA THR A 38 3.95 -0.98 1.34
C THR A 38 4.29 0.43 1.83
N LEU A 39 3.31 1.33 1.92
CA LEU A 39 3.52 2.68 2.45
C LEU A 39 3.98 2.65 3.91
N ALA A 40 3.33 1.86 4.75
CA ALA A 40 3.66 1.76 6.17
C ALA A 40 5.09 1.27 6.42
N ILE A 41 5.52 0.18 5.74
CA ILE A 41 6.88 -0.37 5.93
C ILE A 41 7.97 0.51 5.30
N SER A 42 7.57 1.40 4.39
CA SER A 42 8.46 2.39 3.75
C SER A 42 8.62 3.68 4.55
N GLY A 43 7.95 3.79 5.71
CA GLY A 43 8.12 4.89 6.64
C GLY A 43 6.92 5.82 6.78
N ALA A 44 5.79 5.58 6.09
CA ALA A 44 4.59 6.37 6.33
C ALA A 44 4.16 6.26 7.79
N GLY A 45 4.09 7.39 8.49
CA GLY A 45 3.55 7.50 9.83
C GLY A 45 2.02 7.38 9.83
N PHE A 46 1.45 6.88 10.93
CA PHE A 46 -0.01 6.84 11.12
C PHE A 46 -0.47 8.01 12.01
N GLU A 47 -1.50 8.71 11.56
CA GLU A 47 -2.15 9.79 12.33
C GLU A 47 -3.10 9.21 13.40
N VAL A 48 -2.54 8.47 14.34
CA VAL A 48 -3.28 7.64 15.31
C VAL A 48 -4.22 8.47 16.18
N ASP A 49 -3.84 9.68 16.58
CA ASP A 49 -4.69 10.54 17.40
C ASP A 49 -5.94 11.00 16.66
N GLU A 50 -5.79 11.33 15.36
CA GLU A 50 -6.91 11.68 14.50
C GLU A 50 -7.81 10.48 14.19
N LEU A 51 -7.23 9.29 14.03
CA LEU A 51 -8.00 8.05 13.88
C LEU A 51 -8.86 7.78 15.12
N VAL A 52 -8.28 7.87 16.33
CA VAL A 52 -9.01 7.67 17.58
C VAL A 52 -10.15 8.69 17.70
N GLU A 53 -9.85 9.99 17.49
CA GLU A 53 -10.86 11.05 17.55
C GLU A 53 -11.97 10.84 16.50
N GLY A 54 -11.59 10.48 15.28
CA GLY A 54 -12.54 10.25 14.18
C GLY A 54 -13.44 9.04 14.43
N CYS A 55 -12.93 7.99 15.03
CA CYS A 55 -13.70 6.83 15.43
C CYS A 55 -14.68 7.17 16.56
N ASP A 56 -14.23 7.91 17.57
CA ASP A 56 -15.05 8.31 18.72
C ASP A 56 -16.23 9.20 18.30
N ASN A 57 -16.04 10.04 17.31
CA ASN A 57 -17.08 10.97 16.81
C ASN A 57 -17.84 10.46 15.57
N GLY A 58 -17.47 9.29 15.04
CA GLY A 58 -18.13 8.64 13.91
C GLY A 58 -17.90 9.32 12.56
N THR A 59 -16.78 10.00 12.38
CA THR A 59 -16.40 10.67 11.11
C THR A 59 -15.49 9.82 10.23
N ILE A 60 -14.95 8.72 10.76
CA ILE A 60 -14.13 7.75 10.04
C ILE A 60 -14.93 6.46 9.83
N ASP A 61 -14.69 5.81 8.70
CA ASP A 61 -15.31 4.52 8.38
C ASP A 61 -14.98 3.49 9.49
N PRO A 62 -15.99 2.77 10.00
CA PRO A 62 -15.80 1.77 11.06
C PRO A 62 -14.70 0.74 10.77
N ASP A 63 -14.47 0.41 9.49
CA ASP A 63 -13.44 -0.58 9.11
C ASP A 63 -12.02 -0.14 9.50
N PHE A 64 -11.77 1.18 9.57
CA PHE A 64 -10.50 1.71 10.08
C PHE A 64 -10.43 1.75 11.60
N CYS A 65 -11.56 1.73 12.29
CA CYS A 65 -11.60 1.86 13.74
C CYS A 65 -11.08 0.61 14.47
N ASP A 66 -11.14 -0.56 13.83
CA ASP A 66 -10.54 -1.80 14.36
C ASP A 66 -9.04 -1.64 14.68
N MET A 67 -8.34 -0.75 13.95
CA MET A 67 -6.92 -0.46 14.16
C MET A 67 -6.66 0.20 15.53
N VAL A 68 -7.62 0.96 16.04
CA VAL A 68 -7.48 1.77 17.26
C VAL A 68 -8.36 1.32 18.42
N GLU A 69 -9.16 0.27 18.26
CA GLU A 69 -9.99 -0.29 19.37
C GLU A 69 -9.14 -0.88 20.49
N ASN A 70 -8.01 -1.51 20.17
CA ASN A 70 -7.12 -2.12 21.14
C ASN A 70 -5.96 -1.17 21.49
N PRO A 71 -5.81 -0.77 22.78
CA PRO A 71 -4.71 0.11 23.18
C PRO A 71 -3.30 -0.42 22.87
N GLU A 72 -3.12 -1.76 22.81
CA GLU A 72 -1.84 -2.35 22.40
C GLU A 72 -1.56 -2.08 20.92
N TYR A 73 -2.58 -2.15 20.05
CA TYR A 73 -2.45 -1.83 18.64
C TYR A 73 -2.20 -0.34 18.41
N VAL A 74 -2.89 0.51 19.16
CA VAL A 74 -2.66 1.97 19.14
C VAL A 74 -1.17 2.30 19.29
N GLN A 75 -0.49 1.66 20.26
CA GLN A 75 0.94 1.91 20.46
C GLN A 75 1.80 1.39 19.29
N VAL A 76 1.47 0.21 18.76
CA VAL A 76 2.17 -0.36 17.59
C VAL A 76 2.06 0.56 16.37
N PHE A 77 0.87 1.12 16.12
CA PHE A 77 0.69 2.08 15.01
C PHE A 77 1.41 3.41 15.26
N ARG A 78 1.50 3.88 16.52
CA ARG A 78 2.29 5.07 16.87
C ARG A 78 3.79 4.87 16.70
N ASP A 79 4.29 3.67 17.00
CA ASP A 79 5.71 3.32 16.84
C ASP A 79 6.07 3.20 15.36
N GLY A 80 5.09 2.99 14.47
CA GLY A 80 5.26 2.86 13.04
C GLY A 80 5.82 1.51 12.62
N PHE A 81 6.04 1.36 11.31
CA PHE A 81 6.42 0.07 10.71
C PHE A 81 7.65 0.17 9.80
N LEU A 82 8.39 1.29 9.84
CA LEU A 82 9.57 1.49 9.00
C LEU A 82 10.54 0.31 9.13
N ASP A 83 10.94 -0.25 7.99
CA ASP A 83 12.05 -1.18 7.90
C ASP A 83 13.14 -0.55 7.02
N GLU A 84 14.24 -0.14 7.64
CA GLU A 84 15.34 0.59 6.99
C GLU A 84 16.06 -0.23 5.90
N ARG A 85 15.76 -1.52 5.76
CA ARG A 85 16.31 -2.40 4.71
C ARG A 85 15.61 -2.21 3.37
N ILE A 86 14.47 -1.51 3.34
CA ILE A 86 13.72 -1.26 2.10
C ILE A 86 14.35 -0.07 1.36
N ASP A 87 14.79 -0.29 0.13
CA ASP A 87 15.43 0.73 -0.70
C ASP A 87 14.45 1.43 -1.65
N VAL A 88 13.39 0.75 -2.07
CA VAL A 88 12.41 1.25 -3.05
C VAL A 88 11.02 0.72 -2.73
N ALA A 89 10.01 1.58 -2.85
CA ALA A 89 8.60 1.22 -2.69
C ALA A 89 7.82 1.36 -3.99
N MET A 90 6.86 0.43 -4.21
CA MET A 90 5.99 0.46 -5.39
C MET A 90 4.53 0.13 -4.99
N PRO A 91 3.82 1.03 -4.30
CA PRO A 91 2.42 0.87 -3.97
C PRO A 91 1.54 0.97 -5.22
N GLN A 92 0.56 0.08 -5.36
CA GLN A 92 -0.35 0.00 -6.50
C GLN A 92 -1.80 0.10 -6.03
N ALA A 93 -2.54 1.06 -6.57
CA ALA A 93 -3.93 1.36 -6.19
C ALA A 93 -4.08 1.39 -4.66
N PRO A 94 -3.32 2.23 -3.94
CA PRO A 94 -3.37 2.29 -2.49
C PRO A 94 -4.66 2.94 -2.01
N GLY A 95 -5.09 2.52 -0.82
CA GLY A 95 -6.03 3.23 0.02
C GLY A 95 -5.41 3.64 1.35
N GLY A 96 -6.27 4.06 2.27
CA GLY A 96 -5.86 4.36 3.63
C GLY A 96 -5.29 5.76 3.83
N TYR A 97 -5.52 6.70 2.91
CA TYR A 97 -5.12 8.09 3.09
C TYR A 97 -5.55 8.64 4.46
N VAL A 98 -6.78 8.32 4.88
CA VAL A 98 -7.33 8.78 6.16
C VAL A 98 -6.48 8.37 7.37
N ALA A 99 -5.74 7.27 7.26
CA ALA A 99 -4.90 6.74 8.34
C ALA A 99 -3.49 7.34 8.36
N PHE A 100 -2.99 7.79 7.21
CA PHE A 100 -1.62 8.31 7.08
C PHE A 100 -1.55 9.83 7.05
N LYS A 101 -2.38 10.45 6.20
CA LYS A 101 -2.40 11.91 5.96
C LYS A 101 -0.99 12.51 5.85
N ASP A 102 -0.64 13.43 6.77
CA ASP A 102 0.65 14.12 6.77
C ASP A 102 1.83 13.15 7.04
N GLY A 103 1.59 12.01 7.68
CA GLY A 103 2.61 10.96 7.89
C GLY A 103 3.16 10.33 6.61
N LEU A 104 2.53 10.56 5.44
CA LEU A 104 3.09 10.18 4.14
C LEU A 104 4.35 10.97 3.77
N ALA A 105 4.53 12.16 4.33
CA ALA A 105 5.74 12.97 4.13
C ALA A 105 7.00 12.34 4.76
N ASP A 106 6.82 11.41 5.69
CA ASP A 106 7.94 10.72 6.36
C ASP A 106 8.61 9.66 5.46
N ILE A 107 8.05 9.34 4.29
CA ILE A 107 8.65 8.40 3.36
C ILE A 107 9.86 9.05 2.68
N GLU A 108 11.07 8.60 3.02
CA GLU A 108 12.32 9.14 2.47
C GLU A 108 12.88 8.33 1.29
N ILE A 109 12.43 7.08 1.09
CA ILE A 109 12.93 6.20 0.01
C ILE A 109 12.22 6.49 -1.33
N PRO A 110 12.88 6.26 -2.47
CA PRO A 110 12.26 6.37 -3.78
C PRO A 110 10.99 5.54 -3.87
N THR A 111 9.88 6.18 -4.26
CA THR A 111 8.57 5.53 -4.35
C THR A 111 7.94 5.76 -5.70
N LEU A 112 7.49 4.68 -6.35
CA LEU A 112 6.72 4.69 -7.58
C LEU A 112 5.27 4.35 -7.32
N LEU A 113 4.43 5.36 -7.17
CA LEU A 113 3.00 5.22 -6.92
C LEU A 113 2.25 4.93 -8.22
N PHE A 114 1.52 3.83 -8.29
CA PHE A 114 0.58 3.54 -9.38
C PHE A 114 -0.86 3.80 -8.95
N THR A 115 -1.63 4.51 -9.77
CA THR A 115 -3.05 4.80 -9.53
C THR A 115 -3.87 4.52 -10.78
N GLY A 116 -5.14 4.16 -10.61
CA GLY A 116 -6.08 3.87 -11.68
C GLY A 116 -7.12 4.97 -11.83
N GLY A 117 -7.23 5.57 -13.02
CA GLY A 117 -8.18 6.64 -13.30
C GLY A 117 -9.65 6.19 -13.33
N MET A 118 -9.90 4.88 -13.38
CA MET A 118 -11.24 4.27 -13.33
C MET A 118 -11.39 3.35 -12.10
N ASP A 119 -10.55 3.49 -11.09
CA ASP A 119 -10.65 2.74 -9.84
C ASP A 119 -11.92 3.18 -9.09
N ALA A 120 -12.90 2.27 -9.00
CA ALA A 120 -14.16 2.52 -8.33
C ALA A 120 -14.17 1.99 -6.88
N THR A 121 -13.20 1.14 -6.54
CA THR A 121 -13.01 0.63 -5.16
C THR A 121 -12.28 1.65 -4.30
N LEU A 122 -11.21 2.26 -4.84
CA LEU A 122 -10.40 3.28 -4.20
C LEU A 122 -10.20 4.46 -5.17
N PRO A 123 -11.21 5.34 -5.30
CA PRO A 123 -11.19 6.43 -6.26
C PRO A 123 -9.99 7.37 -6.06
N ASN A 124 -9.36 7.78 -7.14
CA ASN A 124 -8.18 8.66 -7.10
C ASN A 124 -8.42 9.93 -6.29
N GLU A 125 -9.59 10.55 -6.43
CA GLU A 125 -9.94 11.79 -5.73
C GLU A 125 -10.02 11.62 -4.20
N GLU A 126 -10.29 10.41 -3.72
CA GLU A 126 -10.39 10.08 -2.29
C GLU A 126 -9.09 9.51 -1.72
N GLU A 127 -8.30 8.81 -2.56
CA GLU A 127 -7.12 8.06 -2.11
C GLU A 127 -5.84 8.45 -2.88
N GLY A 128 -5.75 8.15 -4.17
CA GLY A 128 -4.53 8.33 -4.95
C GLY A 128 -4.02 9.77 -5.04
N ASP A 129 -4.93 10.74 -5.22
CA ASP A 129 -4.58 12.15 -5.33
C ASP A 129 -4.11 12.73 -3.99
N PRO A 130 -4.83 12.54 -2.87
CA PRO A 130 -4.37 13.04 -1.58
C PRO A 130 -3.14 12.29 -1.06
N ILE A 131 -2.98 10.98 -1.30
CA ILE A 131 -1.74 10.25 -0.99
C ILE A 131 -0.57 10.90 -1.72
N TRP A 132 -0.70 11.12 -3.05
CA TRP A 132 0.35 11.75 -3.83
C TRP A 132 0.66 13.18 -3.37
N ALA A 133 -0.35 13.94 -3.02
CA ALA A 133 -0.18 15.33 -2.57
C ALA A 133 0.51 15.45 -1.20
N ALA A 134 0.37 14.43 -0.35
CA ALA A 134 0.99 14.40 0.97
C ALA A 134 2.44 13.87 0.95
N MET A 135 2.82 13.13 -0.11
CA MET A 135 4.21 12.67 -0.29
C MET A 135 5.11 13.82 -0.68
N GLU A 136 6.11 14.12 0.13
CA GLU A 136 7.09 15.17 -0.14
C GLU A 136 8.37 14.60 -0.78
N GLY A 137 9.13 15.46 -1.45
CA GLY A 137 10.42 15.09 -2.03
C GLY A 137 10.39 14.93 -3.56
N THR A 138 11.58 14.90 -4.16
CA THR A 138 11.76 14.81 -5.62
C THR A 138 12.10 13.40 -6.10
N GLN A 139 12.27 12.45 -5.17
CA GLN A 139 12.58 11.06 -5.44
C GLN A 139 11.36 10.21 -5.75
N HIS A 140 10.14 10.75 -5.53
CA HIS A 140 8.91 10.03 -5.80
C HIS A 140 8.42 10.26 -7.22
N MET A 141 7.74 9.27 -7.77
CA MET A 141 7.08 9.32 -9.08
C MET A 141 5.67 8.76 -8.95
N ARG A 142 4.72 9.33 -9.72
CA ARG A 142 3.39 8.78 -9.88
C ARG A 142 3.14 8.40 -11.33
N VAL A 143 2.54 7.25 -11.54
CA VAL A 143 1.99 6.80 -12.82
C VAL A 143 0.50 6.62 -12.64
N ASP A 144 -0.27 7.59 -13.14
CA ASP A 144 -1.71 7.47 -13.23
C ASP A 144 -2.09 6.84 -14.57
N ILE A 145 -2.80 5.72 -14.53
CA ILE A 145 -3.24 4.98 -15.71
C ILE A 145 -4.72 5.28 -15.95
N PRO A 146 -5.07 6.12 -16.92
CA PRO A 146 -6.44 6.66 -17.06
C PRO A 146 -7.54 5.62 -17.22
N ARG A 147 -7.22 4.44 -17.74
CA ARG A 147 -8.17 3.35 -17.98
C ARG A 147 -7.93 2.13 -17.08
N ALA A 148 -7.17 2.27 -16.01
CA ALA A 148 -7.03 1.22 -15.02
C ALA A 148 -8.13 1.34 -13.96
N GLY A 149 -8.80 0.25 -13.66
CA GLY A 149 -9.61 0.07 -12.46
C GLY A 149 -8.79 -0.59 -11.36
N HIS A 150 -9.41 -0.84 -10.21
CA HIS A 150 -8.73 -1.36 -9.04
C HIS A 150 -7.98 -2.67 -9.31
N PHE A 151 -8.66 -3.63 -9.95
CA PHE A 151 -8.08 -4.96 -10.18
C PHE A 151 -7.17 -5.05 -11.42
N THR A 152 -7.00 -3.96 -12.16
CA THR A 152 -6.06 -3.89 -13.30
C THR A 152 -4.61 -4.16 -12.87
N PHE A 153 -4.25 -3.83 -11.62
CA PHE A 153 -2.91 -4.02 -11.06
C PHE A 153 -2.66 -5.43 -10.50
N SER A 154 -3.56 -6.36 -10.76
CA SER A 154 -3.50 -7.73 -10.21
C SER A 154 -3.84 -8.78 -11.26
N ASN A 155 -3.59 -10.04 -10.97
CA ASN A 155 -4.04 -11.15 -11.79
C ASN A 155 -5.45 -11.67 -11.41
N MET A 156 -6.21 -10.90 -10.65
CA MET A 156 -7.57 -11.25 -10.22
C MET A 156 -8.51 -11.49 -11.40
N CYS A 157 -8.33 -10.76 -12.50
CA CYS A 157 -9.10 -10.96 -13.73
C CYS A 157 -8.95 -12.38 -14.31
N TYR A 158 -7.80 -13.00 -14.16
CA TYR A 158 -7.58 -14.36 -14.63
C TYR A 158 -8.33 -15.41 -13.79
N TRP A 159 -8.36 -15.22 -12.47
CA TRP A 159 -8.92 -16.20 -11.54
C TRP A 159 -10.39 -15.96 -11.22
N PHE A 160 -10.82 -14.70 -11.20
CA PHE A 160 -12.08 -14.27 -10.60
C PHE A 160 -12.91 -13.35 -11.51
N ALA A 161 -12.73 -13.41 -12.85
CA ALA A 161 -13.46 -12.58 -13.80
C ALA A 161 -15.01 -12.77 -13.76
N SER A 162 -15.51 -13.81 -13.10
CA SER A 162 -16.94 -14.03 -12.89
C SER A 162 -17.51 -13.31 -11.65
N VAL A 163 -16.66 -12.74 -10.81
CA VAL A 163 -17.08 -11.94 -9.65
C VAL A 163 -17.37 -10.52 -10.14
N ASP A 164 -18.61 -10.07 -9.98
CA ASP A 164 -19.08 -8.79 -10.56
C ASP A 164 -18.23 -7.59 -10.12
N GLN A 165 -17.83 -7.53 -8.85
CA GLN A 165 -16.98 -6.45 -8.36
C GLN A 165 -15.64 -6.40 -9.10
N ILE A 166 -14.98 -7.54 -9.26
CA ILE A 166 -13.68 -7.63 -9.94
C ILE A 166 -13.83 -7.32 -11.43
N LYS A 167 -14.88 -7.86 -12.05
CA LYS A 167 -15.17 -7.62 -13.46
C LYS A 167 -15.43 -6.14 -13.76
N ASN A 168 -16.19 -5.49 -12.90
CA ASN A 168 -16.64 -4.11 -13.12
C ASN A 168 -15.64 -3.06 -12.65
N ASP A 169 -14.52 -3.47 -12.06
CA ASP A 169 -13.45 -2.59 -11.61
C ASP A 169 -12.05 -3.11 -12.00
N GLY A 170 -11.89 -3.42 -13.29
CA GLY A 170 -10.58 -3.79 -13.83
C GLY A 170 -10.55 -4.86 -14.92
N CYS A 171 -11.63 -5.66 -15.11
CA CYS A 171 -11.59 -6.85 -15.97
C CYS A 171 -12.53 -6.79 -17.18
N SER A 172 -13.30 -5.74 -17.39
CA SER A 172 -14.12 -5.56 -18.59
C SER A 172 -13.34 -4.87 -19.72
N GLU A 173 -13.89 -4.89 -20.95
CA GLU A 173 -13.23 -4.33 -22.14
C GLU A 173 -12.93 -2.81 -22.07
N GLU A 174 -13.55 -2.10 -21.13
CA GLU A 174 -13.32 -0.67 -20.92
C GLU A 174 -12.01 -0.39 -20.19
N PHE A 175 -11.47 -1.35 -19.45
CA PHE A 175 -10.21 -1.24 -18.74
C PHE A 175 -9.03 -1.65 -19.61
N ILE A 176 -7.82 -1.31 -19.15
CA ILE A 176 -6.59 -1.85 -19.73
C ILE A 176 -6.49 -3.32 -19.31
N GLU A 177 -6.23 -4.21 -20.28
CA GLU A 177 -5.95 -5.60 -19.91
C GLU A 177 -4.77 -5.65 -18.96
N PRO A 178 -4.88 -6.39 -17.83
CA PRO A 178 -3.75 -6.61 -16.93
C PRO A 178 -2.57 -7.18 -17.73
N ALA A 179 -1.38 -6.67 -17.49
CA ALA A 179 -0.18 -7.27 -18.07
C ALA A 179 -0.05 -8.72 -17.59
N LEU A 180 -0.07 -9.67 -18.50
CA LEU A 180 0.13 -11.10 -18.24
C LEU A 180 1.59 -11.38 -17.87
#